data_bd2e20fecaf1dfe3cc4007a5c167c25b
#
_entry.id   bd2e20fecaf1dfe3cc4007a5c167c25b
#
_cell.length_a   1.000
_cell.length_b   1.000
_cell.length_c   1.000
_cell.angle_alpha   90.00
_cell.angle_beta   90.00
_cell.angle_gamma   90.00
#
_symmetry.space_group_name_H-M   'P 1'
#
loop_
_entity.id
_entity.type
_entity.pdbx_description
1 polymer ?
#
loop_
_entity_poly.entity_id
_entity_poly.type
_entity_poly.pdbx_seq_one_letter_code
_entity_poly.pdbx_strand_id
1 'polypeptide(L)'
;MKFLPAFFLSVLTAFAAEGPKQSIEKLDPALDALLASDAQIETISNGSYTWSEGPAWYKGRVVFSDVPNNVAYQWIEGDAVASVFLKPSGTDEASPNQGSNGLAVDGEGRLLLCQHGSRRVARLGGDGKFVPLATKNHEGVRFNSPNDLCVAKDGAIYFTDPTYGLPKSEKSETPYHGVYKLATDGKVTLVTKEIQWPNGIALSLDQKSLYLAVSDGKNPRVATCALDGSGLRDVFLAAALKSKERAGGCDGLRLDAKGNIWTTGPGGVLILSPEGKHLGSILCGQATANLTWGDDGHTLYITSKDRLLRVKTKVKGAGF
;
A
#
# COMPACT_ATOMS: atom_id res chain seq x y z
N MET A 1 -53.56 -16.49 49.80
CA MET A 1 -52.85 -15.38 49.14
C MET A 1 -51.44 -15.88 48.81
N LYS A 2 -51.13 -16.11 47.50
CA LYS A 2 -49.83 -16.52 47.04
C LYS A 2 -49.18 -15.30 46.34
N PHE A 3 -48.05 -14.80 46.87
CA PHE A 3 -47.26 -13.72 46.26
C PHE A 3 -46.37 -14.33 45.15
N LEU A 4 -46.53 -13.84 43.95
CA LEU A 4 -45.54 -14.06 42.83
C LEU A 4 -44.45 -13.00 42.97
N PRO A 5 -43.16 -13.37 42.82
CA PRO A 5 -42.10 -12.38 42.69
C PRO A 5 -42.04 -11.83 41.28
N ALA A 6 -41.98 -10.50 41.16
CA ALA A 6 -41.73 -9.80 39.91
C ALA A 6 -40.25 -9.88 39.57
N PHE A 7 -39.91 -10.51 38.43
CA PHE A 7 -38.57 -10.47 37.85
C PHE A 7 -38.36 -9.15 37.09
N PHE A 8 -37.51 -8.30 37.61
CA PHE A 8 -36.99 -7.15 36.85
C PHE A 8 -35.92 -7.64 35.88
N LEU A 9 -36.24 -7.61 34.59
CA LEU A 9 -35.28 -7.86 33.52
C LEU A 9 -34.51 -6.55 33.24
N SER A 10 -33.30 -6.42 33.77
CA SER A 10 -32.41 -5.31 33.42
C SER A 10 -31.85 -5.53 32.02
N VAL A 11 -32.30 -4.75 31.07
CA VAL A 11 -31.69 -4.67 29.72
C VAL A 11 -30.37 -3.92 29.86
N LEU A 12 -29.25 -4.64 29.90
CA LEU A 12 -27.92 -4.04 29.67
C LEU A 12 -27.82 -3.67 28.21
N THR A 13 -27.99 -2.40 27.90
CA THR A 13 -27.54 -1.85 26.62
C THR A 13 -26.01 -1.81 26.60
N ALA A 14 -25.39 -2.79 25.96
CA ALA A 14 -23.97 -2.74 25.67
C ALA A 14 -23.72 -1.58 24.67
N PHE A 15 -23.20 -0.47 25.16
CA PHE A 15 -22.59 0.54 24.27
C PHE A 15 -21.38 -0.13 23.62
N ALA A 16 -21.50 -0.50 22.34
CA ALA A 16 -20.35 -0.81 21.53
C ALA A 16 -19.46 0.44 21.53
N ALA A 17 -18.22 0.33 22.02
CA ALA A 17 -17.26 1.41 21.93
C ALA A 17 -17.11 1.77 20.44
N GLU A 18 -17.51 2.99 20.07
CA GLU A 18 -17.26 3.50 18.72
C GLU A 18 -15.74 3.40 18.45
N GLY A 19 -15.39 2.66 17.41
CA GLY A 19 -13.98 2.60 16.96
C GLY A 19 -13.48 4.00 16.59
N PRO A 20 -12.16 4.19 16.41
CA PRO A 20 -11.60 5.48 16.04
C PRO A 20 -12.30 6.05 14.81
N LYS A 21 -12.80 7.30 14.92
CA LYS A 21 -13.58 7.93 13.85
C LYS A 21 -12.67 8.27 12.66
N GLN A 22 -13.19 8.07 11.45
CA GLN A 22 -12.57 8.60 10.24
C GLN A 22 -12.67 10.13 10.24
N SER A 23 -11.58 10.82 9.92
CA SER A 23 -11.55 12.28 9.83
C SER A 23 -10.36 12.78 9.03
N ILE A 24 -10.42 14.04 8.58
CA ILE A 24 -9.29 14.72 7.96
C ILE A 24 -8.70 15.70 8.98
N GLU A 25 -7.42 15.52 9.28
CA GLU A 25 -6.65 16.39 10.17
C GLU A 25 -5.85 17.39 9.33
N LYS A 26 -6.11 18.67 9.52
CA LYS A 26 -5.36 19.74 8.86
C LYS A 26 -4.33 20.31 9.81
N LEU A 27 -3.06 20.24 9.41
CA LEU A 27 -1.93 20.75 10.18
C LEU A 27 -1.32 22.01 9.56
N ASP A 28 -1.51 22.19 8.23
CA ASP A 28 -0.95 23.30 7.48
C ASP A 28 -1.99 23.85 6.48
N PRO A 29 -2.08 25.19 6.27
CA PRO A 29 -2.96 25.76 5.26
C PRO A 29 -2.75 25.25 3.83
N ALA A 30 -1.55 24.79 3.48
CA ALA A 30 -1.26 24.23 2.16
C ALA A 30 -2.10 22.99 1.83
N LEU A 31 -2.66 22.29 2.83
CA LEU A 31 -3.60 21.18 2.62
C LEU A 31 -4.85 21.60 1.84
N ASP A 32 -5.30 22.85 1.97
CA ASP A 32 -6.51 23.36 1.27
C ASP A 32 -6.39 23.34 -0.26
N ALA A 33 -5.15 23.33 -0.76
CA ALA A 33 -4.87 23.17 -2.19
C ALA A 33 -4.90 21.72 -2.67
N LEU A 34 -4.96 20.75 -1.75
CA LEU A 34 -4.89 19.30 -2.00
C LEU A 34 -6.24 18.63 -1.71
N LEU A 35 -6.91 19.03 -0.64
CA LEU A 35 -8.20 18.50 -0.21
C LEU A 35 -9.22 19.65 -0.03
N ALA A 36 -10.48 19.38 -0.31
CA ALA A 36 -11.57 20.29 0.05
C ALA A 36 -11.78 20.25 1.57
N SER A 37 -12.24 21.37 2.14
CA SER A 37 -12.52 21.46 3.59
C SER A 37 -13.65 20.52 4.03
N ASP A 38 -14.52 20.12 3.11
CA ASP A 38 -15.65 19.21 3.27
C ASP A 38 -15.42 17.82 2.64
N ALA A 39 -14.16 17.51 2.26
CA ALA A 39 -13.82 16.21 1.70
C ALA A 39 -14.25 15.07 2.64
N GLN A 40 -14.90 14.06 2.06
CA GLN A 40 -15.42 12.91 2.79
C GLN A 40 -14.54 11.69 2.58
N ILE A 41 -14.41 10.87 3.61
CA ILE A 41 -13.80 9.54 3.53
C ILE A 41 -14.94 8.55 3.35
N GLU A 42 -15.05 7.96 2.16
CA GLU A 42 -16.11 7.02 1.84
C GLU A 42 -15.59 5.58 1.96
N THR A 43 -16.28 4.73 2.69
CA THR A 43 -16.06 3.27 2.65
C THR A 43 -16.86 2.71 1.48
N ILE A 44 -16.17 2.40 0.38
CA ILE A 44 -16.81 1.93 -0.86
C ILE A 44 -16.88 0.41 -0.96
N SER A 45 -16.07 -0.29 -0.18
CA SER A 45 -16.18 -1.74 -0.02
C SER A 45 -15.73 -2.13 1.39
N ASN A 46 -16.55 -2.93 2.04
CA ASN A 46 -16.27 -3.53 3.34
C ASN A 46 -16.54 -5.04 3.19
N GLY A 47 -15.46 -5.78 2.93
CA GLY A 47 -15.54 -7.20 2.60
C GLY A 47 -14.89 -8.08 3.67
N SER A 48 -14.82 -9.36 3.36
CA SER A 48 -14.11 -10.34 4.19
C SER A 48 -12.60 -10.34 3.92
N TYR A 49 -12.00 -9.16 3.66
CA TYR A 49 -10.56 -9.03 3.47
C TYR A 49 -9.86 -9.20 4.80
N THR A 50 -8.77 -9.95 4.82
CA THR A 50 -7.94 -10.09 6.04
C THR A 50 -6.94 -8.94 6.13
N TRP A 51 -6.30 -8.60 5.02
CA TRP A 51 -5.35 -7.50 4.90
C TRP A 51 -5.29 -7.02 3.46
N SER A 52 -6.05 -5.94 3.17
CA SER A 52 -6.08 -5.34 1.83
C SER A 52 -4.84 -4.51 1.56
N GLU A 53 -4.23 -4.69 0.38
CA GLU A 53 -2.93 -4.17 -0.01
C GLU A 53 -2.85 -3.77 -1.48
N GLY A 54 -1.78 -3.08 -1.81
CA GLY A 54 -1.26 -2.83 -3.13
C GLY A 54 -2.27 -2.40 -4.18
N PRO A 55 -3.12 -1.38 -3.94
CA PRO A 55 -4.13 -1.00 -4.89
C PRO A 55 -3.51 -0.41 -6.16
N ALA A 56 -4.11 -0.72 -7.32
CA ALA A 56 -3.77 -0.13 -8.61
C ALA A 56 -5.03 0.22 -9.40
N TRP A 57 -4.98 1.31 -10.15
CA TRP A 57 -6.02 1.65 -11.12
C TRP A 57 -5.75 0.92 -12.42
N TYR A 58 -6.61 -0.03 -12.76
CA TYR A 58 -6.41 -0.92 -13.89
C TYR A 58 -7.66 -1.03 -14.74
N LYS A 59 -7.62 -0.54 -15.98
CA LYS A 59 -8.70 -0.64 -16.97
C LYS A 59 -10.07 -0.21 -16.41
N GLY A 60 -10.11 1.00 -15.80
CA GLY A 60 -11.35 1.59 -15.30
C GLY A 60 -11.86 1.03 -13.98
N ARG A 61 -11.00 0.36 -13.19
CA ARG A 61 -11.34 -0.21 -11.89
C ARG A 61 -10.19 -0.15 -10.91
N VAL A 62 -10.49 -0.23 -9.64
CA VAL A 62 -9.48 -0.49 -8.61
C VAL A 62 -9.28 -1.99 -8.48
N VAL A 63 -8.03 -2.45 -8.61
CA VAL A 63 -7.62 -3.82 -8.27
C VAL A 63 -6.74 -3.73 -7.03
N PHE A 64 -6.92 -4.63 -6.05
CA PHE A 64 -6.13 -4.67 -4.83
C PHE A 64 -5.95 -6.10 -4.32
N SER A 65 -4.88 -6.32 -3.58
CA SER A 65 -4.53 -7.63 -3.02
C SER A 65 -5.18 -7.85 -1.66
N ASP A 66 -5.56 -9.09 -1.36
CA ASP A 66 -5.77 -9.59 0.00
C ASP A 66 -4.68 -10.65 0.25
N VAL A 67 -3.57 -10.18 0.80
CA VAL A 67 -2.32 -10.95 0.86
C VAL A 67 -2.47 -12.27 1.60
N PRO A 68 -3.08 -12.34 2.82
CA PRO A 68 -3.19 -13.59 3.55
C PRO A 68 -4.10 -14.62 2.86
N ASN A 69 -5.08 -14.17 2.08
CA ASN A 69 -6.06 -15.05 1.43
C ASN A 69 -5.64 -15.49 0.01
N ASN A 70 -4.50 -15.02 -0.48
CA ASN A 70 -4.00 -15.28 -1.84
C ASN A 70 -5.02 -14.93 -2.93
N VAL A 71 -5.64 -13.74 -2.78
CA VAL A 71 -6.67 -13.23 -3.69
C VAL A 71 -6.35 -11.80 -4.07
N ALA A 72 -6.59 -11.42 -5.32
CA ALA A 72 -6.76 -10.02 -5.70
C ALA A 72 -8.24 -9.76 -5.99
N TYR A 73 -8.75 -8.65 -5.50
CA TYR A 73 -10.11 -8.18 -5.71
C TYR A 73 -10.14 -7.03 -6.71
N GLN A 74 -11.31 -6.79 -7.29
CA GLN A 74 -11.59 -5.60 -8.09
C GLN A 74 -12.85 -4.91 -7.60
N TRP A 75 -12.87 -3.60 -7.70
CA TRP A 75 -14.04 -2.77 -7.47
C TRP A 75 -14.26 -1.84 -8.66
N ILE A 76 -15.48 -1.78 -9.15
CA ILE A 76 -15.94 -0.92 -10.26
C ILE A 76 -16.95 0.05 -9.68
N GLU A 77 -16.99 1.30 -10.18
CA GLU A 77 -17.96 2.29 -9.72
C GLU A 77 -19.39 1.74 -9.81
N GLY A 78 -20.11 1.81 -8.68
CA GLY A 78 -21.46 1.25 -8.52
C GLY A 78 -21.52 -0.14 -7.88
N ASP A 79 -20.39 -0.83 -7.72
CA ASP A 79 -20.36 -2.10 -7.00
C ASP A 79 -20.62 -1.88 -5.51
N ALA A 80 -21.51 -2.67 -4.91
CA ALA A 80 -21.77 -2.64 -3.48
C ALA A 80 -20.60 -3.20 -2.66
N VAL A 81 -19.82 -4.13 -3.23
CA VAL A 81 -18.65 -4.77 -2.64
C VAL A 81 -17.72 -5.26 -3.75
N ALA A 82 -16.41 -5.21 -3.50
CA ALA A 82 -15.43 -5.70 -4.46
C ALA A 82 -15.57 -7.22 -4.70
N SER A 83 -15.39 -7.63 -5.94
CA SER A 83 -15.46 -9.02 -6.40
C SER A 83 -14.07 -9.60 -6.63
N VAL A 84 -13.96 -10.93 -6.68
CA VAL A 84 -12.69 -11.62 -6.95
C VAL A 84 -12.22 -11.31 -8.37
N PHE A 85 -10.98 -10.86 -8.51
CA PHE A 85 -10.30 -10.60 -9.78
C PHE A 85 -9.32 -11.73 -10.15
N LEU A 86 -8.45 -12.13 -9.20
CA LEU A 86 -7.48 -13.23 -9.36
C LEU A 86 -7.49 -14.14 -8.13
N LYS A 87 -7.52 -15.46 -8.37
CA LYS A 87 -7.38 -16.46 -7.32
C LYS A 87 -6.78 -17.74 -7.92
N PRO A 88 -5.54 -18.11 -7.59
CA PRO A 88 -4.59 -17.40 -6.71
C PRO A 88 -4.05 -16.11 -7.31
N SER A 89 -3.51 -15.19 -6.48
CA SER A 89 -2.88 -13.94 -6.94
C SER A 89 -1.34 -13.93 -6.77
N GLY A 90 -0.82 -14.68 -5.82
CA GLY A 90 0.59 -14.70 -5.45
C GLY A 90 1.38 -15.94 -5.89
N THR A 91 0.71 -16.91 -6.50
CA THR A 91 1.30 -18.19 -6.94
C THR A 91 0.69 -18.63 -8.26
N ASP A 92 1.34 -19.58 -8.96
CA ASP A 92 0.76 -20.19 -10.17
C ASP A 92 -0.29 -21.25 -9.82
N GLU A 93 -0.21 -21.84 -8.62
CA GLU A 93 -1.12 -22.86 -8.14
C GLU A 93 -1.83 -22.42 -6.86
N ALA A 94 -2.96 -23.04 -6.56
CA ALA A 94 -3.67 -22.83 -5.30
C ALA A 94 -2.76 -23.27 -4.13
N SER A 95 -2.43 -22.29 -3.27
CA SER A 95 -1.57 -22.50 -2.10
C SER A 95 -2.23 -21.78 -0.91
N PRO A 96 -2.14 -22.31 0.31
CA PRO A 96 -2.55 -21.58 1.51
C PRO A 96 -1.64 -20.39 1.80
N ASN A 97 -0.58 -20.21 1.01
CA ASN A 97 0.42 -19.18 1.22
C ASN A 97 0.12 -17.94 0.40
N GLN A 98 0.40 -16.84 0.97
CA GLN A 98 0.64 -15.47 0.56
C GLN A 98 0.28 -15.10 -0.88
N GLY A 99 -0.64 -14.15 -1.02
CA GLY A 99 -1.05 -13.56 -2.27
C GLY A 99 0.00 -12.65 -2.90
N SER A 100 -0.45 -11.93 -3.92
CA SER A 100 0.23 -10.70 -4.34
C SER A 100 0.16 -9.67 -3.22
N ASN A 101 1.12 -8.73 -3.21
CA ASN A 101 1.09 -7.55 -2.36
C ASN A 101 0.94 -6.30 -3.24
N GLY A 102 1.99 -5.54 -3.52
CA GLY A 102 1.96 -4.37 -4.37
C GLY A 102 1.56 -4.69 -5.80
N LEU A 103 0.69 -3.84 -6.37
CA LEU A 103 0.30 -3.87 -7.76
C LEU A 103 0.67 -2.55 -8.43
N ALA A 104 1.01 -2.60 -9.71
CA ALA A 104 1.21 -1.41 -10.54
C ALA A 104 0.76 -1.69 -11.97
N VAL A 105 0.60 -0.62 -12.76
CA VAL A 105 0.32 -0.73 -14.19
C VAL A 105 1.50 -0.15 -14.94
N ASP A 106 2.01 -0.88 -15.93
CA ASP A 106 3.12 -0.43 -16.76
C ASP A 106 2.66 0.51 -17.89
N GLY A 107 3.62 1.08 -18.62
CA GLY A 107 3.35 2.00 -19.73
C GLY A 107 2.56 1.40 -20.90
N GLU A 108 2.40 0.07 -20.96
CA GLU A 108 1.57 -0.63 -21.93
C GLU A 108 0.19 -1.02 -21.38
N GLY A 109 -0.15 -0.56 -20.17
CA GLY A 109 -1.42 -0.86 -19.51
C GLY A 109 -1.53 -2.29 -18.99
N ARG A 110 -0.42 -2.98 -18.70
CA ARG A 110 -0.39 -4.36 -18.19
C ARG A 110 -0.22 -4.34 -16.67
N LEU A 111 -0.92 -5.24 -15.98
CA LEU A 111 -0.84 -5.34 -14.52
C LEU A 111 0.43 -6.09 -14.09
N LEU A 112 1.18 -5.45 -13.22
CA LEU A 112 2.36 -6.00 -12.54
C LEU A 112 2.01 -6.35 -11.10
N LEU A 113 2.63 -7.40 -10.56
CA LEU A 113 2.38 -7.93 -9.23
C LEU A 113 3.68 -8.27 -8.52
N CYS A 114 3.82 -7.81 -7.29
CA CYS A 114 4.75 -8.39 -6.33
C CYS A 114 4.09 -9.64 -5.72
N GLN A 115 4.57 -10.82 -6.07
CA GLN A 115 4.00 -12.10 -5.64
C GLN A 115 4.80 -12.67 -4.46
N HIS A 116 4.24 -12.62 -3.24
CA HIS A 116 4.88 -13.16 -2.05
C HIS A 116 5.05 -14.68 -2.14
N GLY A 117 3.99 -15.40 -2.51
CA GLY A 117 4.01 -16.87 -2.54
C GLY A 117 5.03 -17.44 -3.52
N SER A 118 5.19 -16.84 -4.69
CA SER A 118 6.19 -17.24 -5.69
C SER A 118 7.53 -16.51 -5.52
N ARG A 119 7.64 -15.53 -4.60
CA ARG A 119 8.84 -14.75 -4.31
C ARG A 119 9.41 -14.10 -5.58
N ARG A 120 8.56 -13.37 -6.33
CA ARG A 120 8.90 -12.80 -7.65
C ARG A 120 8.14 -11.52 -7.95
N VAL A 121 8.65 -10.76 -8.91
CA VAL A 121 7.86 -9.77 -9.65
C VAL A 121 7.34 -10.44 -10.91
N ALA A 122 6.04 -10.31 -11.18
CA ALA A 122 5.38 -10.92 -12.31
C ALA A 122 4.47 -9.92 -13.04
N ARG A 123 4.08 -10.26 -14.25
CA ARG A 123 3.10 -9.55 -15.06
C ARG A 123 1.92 -10.48 -15.36
N LEU A 124 0.70 -9.95 -15.28
CA LEU A 124 -0.48 -10.67 -15.74
C LEU A 124 -0.51 -10.71 -17.28
N GLY A 125 -0.51 -11.89 -17.85
CA GLY A 125 -0.65 -12.11 -19.29
C GLY A 125 -2.10 -11.94 -19.75
N GLY A 126 -2.28 -11.76 -21.06
CA GLY A 126 -3.61 -11.64 -21.67
C GLY A 126 -4.44 -12.93 -21.59
N ASP A 127 -3.78 -14.05 -21.38
CA ASP A 127 -4.39 -15.37 -21.17
C ASP A 127 -4.73 -15.66 -19.70
N GLY A 128 -4.55 -14.67 -18.82
CA GLY A 128 -4.78 -14.79 -17.36
C GLY A 128 -3.65 -15.49 -16.59
N LYS A 129 -2.57 -15.91 -17.25
CA LYS A 129 -1.42 -16.53 -16.61
C LYS A 129 -0.39 -15.49 -16.19
N PHE A 130 0.43 -15.83 -15.21
CA PHE A 130 1.51 -14.96 -14.78
C PHE A 130 2.77 -15.20 -15.60
N VAL A 131 3.36 -14.10 -16.08
CA VAL A 131 4.67 -14.10 -16.73
C VAL A 131 5.70 -13.61 -15.71
N PRO A 132 6.63 -14.46 -15.23
CA PRO A 132 7.69 -14.03 -14.33
C PRO A 132 8.59 -13.00 -15.00
N LEU A 133 8.87 -11.89 -14.33
CA LEU A 133 9.78 -10.84 -14.79
C LEU A 133 11.11 -10.87 -14.03
N ALA A 134 11.07 -11.09 -12.71
CA ALA A 134 12.25 -11.25 -11.88
C ALA A 134 11.97 -12.27 -10.77
N THR A 135 12.80 -13.31 -10.68
CA THR A 135 12.69 -14.40 -9.71
C THR A 135 13.91 -14.51 -8.78
N LYS A 136 15.00 -13.84 -9.15
CA LYS A 136 16.27 -13.85 -8.43
C LYS A 136 16.88 -12.44 -8.42
N ASN A 137 17.61 -12.14 -7.36
CA ASN A 137 18.33 -10.89 -7.22
C ASN A 137 19.60 -10.87 -8.10
N HIS A 138 20.39 -9.80 -8.01
CA HIS A 138 21.61 -9.57 -8.78
C HIS A 138 22.73 -10.60 -8.44
N GLU A 139 22.64 -11.32 -7.34
CA GLU A 139 23.55 -12.38 -6.90
C GLU A 139 23.07 -13.77 -7.35
N GLY A 140 21.94 -13.86 -8.06
CA GLY A 140 21.35 -15.12 -8.50
C GLY A 140 20.58 -15.88 -7.40
N VAL A 141 20.32 -15.24 -6.25
CA VAL A 141 19.59 -15.77 -5.10
C VAL A 141 18.12 -15.40 -5.19
N ARG A 142 17.22 -16.25 -4.71
CA ARG A 142 15.78 -15.94 -4.66
C ARG A 142 15.51 -14.72 -3.80
N PHE A 143 14.55 -13.90 -4.24
CA PHE A 143 14.07 -12.78 -3.43
C PHE A 143 13.50 -13.26 -2.10
N ASN A 144 13.42 -12.33 -1.14
CA ASN A 144 12.70 -12.57 0.11
C ASN A 144 11.19 -12.69 -0.17
N SER A 145 10.55 -11.57 -0.39
CA SER A 145 9.15 -11.47 -0.78
C SER A 145 8.91 -10.09 -1.37
N PRO A 146 9.10 -9.90 -2.70
CA PRO A 146 8.87 -8.60 -3.34
C PRO A 146 7.55 -8.00 -2.88
N ASN A 147 7.59 -6.73 -2.38
CA ASN A 147 6.49 -6.16 -1.61
C ASN A 147 5.74 -5.06 -2.38
N ASP A 148 6.35 -3.92 -2.69
CA ASP A 148 5.72 -2.86 -3.48
C ASP A 148 6.63 -2.47 -4.65
N LEU A 149 6.05 -1.82 -5.68
CA LEU A 149 6.76 -1.50 -6.91
C LEU A 149 6.27 -0.21 -7.54
N CYS A 150 7.16 0.43 -8.30
CA CYS A 150 6.82 1.53 -9.20
C CYS A 150 7.53 1.36 -10.55
N VAL A 151 6.94 1.95 -11.59
CA VAL A 151 7.43 1.84 -12.97
C VAL A 151 7.97 3.18 -13.43
N ALA A 152 9.19 3.20 -13.94
CA ALA A 152 9.81 4.37 -14.52
C ALA A 152 9.31 4.61 -15.95
N LYS A 153 9.46 5.84 -16.45
CA LYS A 153 9.06 6.21 -17.84
C LYS A 153 9.82 5.43 -18.91
N ASP A 154 11.03 4.95 -18.61
CA ASP A 154 11.83 4.08 -19.49
C ASP A 154 11.39 2.61 -19.43
N GLY A 155 10.38 2.27 -18.61
CA GLY A 155 9.87 0.91 -18.42
C GLY A 155 10.61 0.09 -17.36
N ALA A 156 11.65 0.62 -16.73
CA ALA A 156 12.30 -0.05 -15.61
C ALA A 156 11.35 -0.13 -14.40
N ILE A 157 11.44 -1.23 -13.65
CA ILE A 157 10.65 -1.46 -12.44
C ILE A 157 11.56 -1.36 -11.22
N TYR A 158 11.19 -0.51 -10.26
CA TYR A 158 11.82 -0.46 -8.95
C TYR A 158 10.91 -1.13 -7.93
N PHE A 159 11.46 -1.98 -7.07
CA PHE A 159 10.67 -2.73 -6.09
C PHE A 159 11.44 -2.98 -4.80
N THR A 160 10.71 -3.20 -3.73
CA THR A 160 11.23 -3.53 -2.40
C THR A 160 11.10 -5.02 -2.12
N ASP A 161 12.05 -5.58 -1.35
CA ASP A 161 12.13 -7.02 -1.07
C ASP A 161 12.39 -7.30 0.44
N PRO A 162 11.47 -6.93 1.33
CA PRO A 162 11.53 -7.29 2.73
C PRO A 162 11.09 -8.76 2.95
N THR A 163 11.16 -9.22 4.20
CA THR A 163 10.82 -10.61 4.57
C THR A 163 9.36 -10.80 5.02
N TYR A 164 8.46 -9.82 4.81
CA TYR A 164 7.07 -9.89 5.30
C TYR A 164 6.28 -11.09 4.78
N GLY A 165 6.48 -11.43 3.50
CA GLY A 165 5.79 -12.51 2.83
C GLY A 165 6.50 -13.87 2.94
N LEU A 166 7.62 -14.00 3.65
CA LEU A 166 8.25 -15.29 3.87
C LEU A 166 7.41 -16.13 4.83
N PRO A 167 7.07 -17.39 4.47
CA PRO A 167 6.49 -18.33 5.40
C PRO A 167 7.41 -18.51 6.62
N LYS A 168 6.84 -18.72 7.80
CA LYS A 168 7.62 -18.94 9.04
C LYS A 168 8.55 -20.16 8.95
N SER A 169 8.25 -21.12 8.07
CA SER A 169 9.04 -22.30 7.79
C SER A 169 10.25 -22.03 6.88
N GLU A 170 10.27 -20.90 6.16
CA GLU A 170 11.34 -20.53 5.24
C GLU A 170 12.26 -19.48 5.87
N LYS A 171 13.55 -19.59 5.53
CA LYS A 171 14.55 -18.59 5.89
C LYS A 171 14.86 -17.72 4.68
N SER A 172 15.18 -16.46 4.94
CA SER A 172 15.77 -15.59 3.92
C SER A 172 17.08 -16.20 3.41
N GLU A 173 17.24 -16.20 2.11
CA GLU A 173 18.48 -16.59 1.43
C GLU A 173 19.45 -15.42 1.27
N THR A 174 18.98 -14.18 1.53
CA THR A 174 19.79 -12.95 1.57
C THR A 174 19.86 -12.42 3.00
N PRO A 175 21.03 -11.92 3.47
CA PRO A 175 21.19 -11.42 4.84
C PRO A 175 20.63 -9.99 5.04
N TYR A 176 19.92 -9.43 4.05
CA TYR A 176 19.41 -8.05 4.05
C TYR A 176 18.05 -7.95 3.36
N HIS A 177 17.38 -6.82 3.58
CA HIS A 177 16.23 -6.39 2.81
C HIS A 177 16.71 -5.47 1.68
N GLY A 178 16.38 -5.82 0.43
CA GLY A 178 16.86 -5.09 -0.72
C GLY A 178 15.82 -4.13 -1.31
N VAL A 179 16.30 -3.07 -1.93
CA VAL A 179 15.57 -2.31 -2.94
C VAL A 179 16.26 -2.58 -4.27
N TYR A 180 15.51 -2.95 -5.28
CA TYR A 180 16.06 -3.40 -6.56
C TYR A 180 15.49 -2.64 -7.74
N LYS A 181 16.26 -2.60 -8.82
CA LYS A 181 15.83 -2.20 -10.16
C LYS A 181 15.83 -3.43 -11.07
N LEU A 182 14.73 -3.65 -11.76
CA LEU A 182 14.61 -4.54 -12.90
C LEU A 182 14.60 -3.68 -14.17
N ALA A 183 15.63 -3.78 -14.97
CA ALA A 183 15.73 -3.09 -16.25
C ALA A 183 14.89 -3.79 -17.34
N THR A 184 14.61 -3.11 -18.44
CA THR A 184 13.80 -3.64 -19.55
C THR A 184 14.44 -4.81 -20.28
N ASP A 185 15.76 -4.99 -20.18
CA ASP A 185 16.51 -6.15 -20.68
C ASP A 185 16.46 -7.36 -19.73
N GLY A 186 15.75 -7.25 -18.61
CA GLY A 186 15.62 -8.30 -17.60
C GLY A 186 16.73 -8.30 -16.54
N LYS A 187 17.70 -7.39 -16.60
CA LYS A 187 18.78 -7.30 -15.62
C LYS A 187 18.26 -6.75 -14.31
N VAL A 188 18.51 -7.48 -13.20
CA VAL A 188 18.25 -7.04 -11.84
C VAL A 188 19.51 -6.42 -11.25
N THR A 189 19.40 -5.25 -10.64
CA THR A 189 20.49 -4.57 -9.92
C THR A 189 20.01 -4.17 -8.52
N LEU A 190 20.90 -4.21 -7.54
CA LEU A 190 20.65 -3.72 -6.20
C LEU A 190 20.75 -2.18 -6.24
N VAL A 191 19.72 -1.49 -5.73
CA VAL A 191 19.73 -0.05 -5.51
C VAL A 191 20.32 0.23 -4.13
N THR A 192 19.74 -0.36 -3.07
CA THR A 192 20.26 -0.22 -1.70
C THR A 192 19.86 -1.40 -0.83
N LYS A 193 20.66 -1.69 0.19
CA LYS A 193 20.39 -2.63 1.29
C LYS A 193 20.50 -1.98 2.67
N GLU A 194 20.68 -0.67 2.70
CA GLU A 194 20.91 0.08 3.94
C GLU A 194 19.61 0.37 4.71
N ILE A 195 18.45 0.07 4.10
CA ILE A 195 17.14 0.26 4.73
C ILE A 195 16.66 -1.06 5.31
N GLN A 196 16.44 -1.08 6.62
CA GLN A 196 15.69 -2.15 7.24
C GLN A 196 14.19 -1.94 7.02
N TRP A 197 13.48 -2.99 6.59
CA TRP A 197 12.03 -2.98 6.37
C TRP A 197 11.56 -1.98 5.30
N PRO A 198 12.17 -1.93 4.09
CA PRO A 198 11.65 -1.16 2.98
C PRO A 198 10.28 -1.71 2.58
N ASN A 199 9.33 -0.80 2.29
CA ASN A 199 7.96 -1.17 1.94
C ASN A 199 7.50 -0.38 0.71
N GLY A 200 6.62 0.60 0.84
CA GLY A 200 6.15 1.42 -0.26
C GLY A 200 7.29 2.13 -1.00
N ILE A 201 7.16 2.25 -2.32
CA ILE A 201 8.16 2.84 -3.19
C ILE A 201 7.52 3.69 -4.29
N ALA A 202 8.05 4.90 -4.52
CA ALA A 202 7.66 5.75 -5.64
C ALA A 202 8.86 6.50 -6.22
N LEU A 203 8.79 6.82 -7.51
CA LEU A 203 9.73 7.69 -8.19
C LEU A 203 9.36 9.16 -7.96
N SER A 204 10.37 10.03 -7.81
CA SER A 204 10.18 11.48 -7.88
C SER A 204 9.64 11.89 -9.26
N LEU A 205 8.98 13.06 -9.36
CA LEU A 205 8.38 13.53 -10.62
C LEU A 205 9.41 13.68 -11.75
N ASP A 206 10.64 14.07 -11.40
CA ASP A 206 11.77 14.20 -12.33
C ASP A 206 12.48 12.87 -12.63
N GLN A 207 12.01 11.76 -12.02
CA GLN A 207 12.56 10.41 -12.20
C GLN A 207 14.04 10.26 -11.78
N LYS A 208 14.55 11.11 -10.87
CA LYS A 208 15.95 11.07 -10.42
C LYS A 208 16.14 10.46 -9.05
N SER A 209 15.06 10.32 -8.28
CA SER A 209 15.08 9.80 -6.92
C SER A 209 13.97 8.82 -6.66
N LEU A 210 14.17 7.97 -5.65
CA LEU A 210 13.18 7.11 -5.05
C LEU A 210 12.76 7.65 -3.71
N TYR A 211 11.47 7.63 -3.42
CA TYR A 211 10.91 7.74 -2.07
C TYR A 211 10.56 6.34 -1.58
N LEU A 212 10.87 6.07 -0.33
CA LEU A 212 10.74 4.76 0.31
C LEU A 212 10.00 4.92 1.65
N ALA A 213 8.89 4.25 1.81
CA ALA A 213 8.27 4.06 3.11
C ALA A 213 8.99 2.94 3.84
N VAL A 214 9.29 3.18 5.11
CA VAL A 214 10.05 2.24 5.96
C VAL A 214 9.17 1.81 7.13
N SER A 215 8.80 0.53 7.14
CA SER A 215 7.90 -0.07 8.15
C SER A 215 8.63 -0.54 9.40
N ASP A 216 9.68 0.18 9.82
CA ASP A 216 10.34 -0.11 11.09
C ASP A 216 9.36 0.12 12.25
N GLY A 217 9.07 -0.94 12.99
CA GLY A 217 8.10 -0.88 14.09
C GLY A 217 8.46 0.12 15.19
N LYS A 218 9.74 0.47 15.35
CA LYS A 218 10.21 1.46 16.34
C LYS A 218 10.37 2.84 15.71
N ASN A 219 10.79 2.90 14.43
CA ASN A 219 11.11 4.14 13.75
C ASN A 219 10.50 4.17 12.32
N PRO A 220 9.15 4.18 12.18
CA PRO A 220 8.50 4.31 10.89
C PRO A 220 8.84 5.69 10.29
N ARG A 221 9.19 5.70 9.00
CA ARG A 221 9.66 6.92 8.33
C ARG A 221 9.49 6.85 6.83
N VAL A 222 9.65 7.99 6.18
CA VAL A 222 9.87 8.11 4.74
C VAL A 222 11.31 8.49 4.51
N ALA A 223 11.99 7.76 3.63
CA ALA A 223 13.36 8.04 3.19
C ALA A 223 13.40 8.33 1.69
N THR A 224 14.50 8.90 1.20
CA THR A 224 14.77 9.12 -0.22
C THR A 224 16.23 8.80 -0.56
N CYS A 225 16.48 8.36 -1.78
CA CYS A 225 17.82 8.18 -2.34
C CYS A 225 17.79 8.44 -3.86
N ALA A 226 18.96 8.60 -4.47
CA ALA A 226 19.08 8.57 -5.92
C ALA A 226 18.76 7.18 -6.49
N LEU A 227 18.59 7.06 -7.82
CA LEU A 227 18.23 5.79 -8.47
C LEU A 227 19.33 4.71 -8.37
N ASP A 228 20.54 5.09 -8.04
CA ASP A 228 21.68 4.20 -7.76
C ASP A 228 21.85 3.89 -6.25
N GLY A 229 20.94 4.40 -5.41
CA GLY A 229 20.96 4.23 -3.97
C GLY A 229 21.79 5.25 -3.20
N SER A 230 22.56 6.11 -3.89
CA SER A 230 23.37 7.13 -3.24
C SER A 230 22.52 8.23 -2.59
N GLY A 231 23.08 8.96 -1.62
CA GLY A 231 22.42 10.08 -0.97
C GLY A 231 21.21 9.68 -0.11
N LEU A 232 21.19 8.43 0.39
CA LEU A 232 20.11 7.96 1.25
C LEU A 232 19.96 8.85 2.48
N ARG A 233 18.75 9.36 2.74
CA ARG A 233 18.43 10.22 3.88
C ARG A 233 16.95 10.11 4.25
N ASP A 234 16.63 10.41 5.49
CA ASP A 234 15.25 10.52 5.93
C ASP A 234 14.61 11.84 5.43
N VAL A 235 13.34 11.76 5.03
CA VAL A 235 12.50 12.89 4.63
C VAL A 235 11.53 13.24 5.76
N PHE A 236 10.95 12.21 6.40
CA PHE A 236 9.98 12.40 7.46
C PHE A 236 10.05 11.25 8.47
N LEU A 237 10.03 11.62 9.76
CA LEU A 237 10.03 10.67 10.88
C LEU A 237 8.62 10.59 11.47
N ALA A 238 7.94 9.46 11.28
CA ALA A 238 6.56 9.25 11.72
C ALA A 238 6.45 8.67 13.14
N ALA A 239 7.57 8.35 13.79
CA ALA A 239 7.58 7.71 15.11
C ALA A 239 6.83 8.53 16.18
N ALA A 240 6.93 9.87 16.14
CA ALA A 240 6.25 10.76 17.06
C ALA A 240 4.70 10.76 16.93
N LEU A 241 4.17 10.27 15.81
CA LEU A 241 2.72 10.18 15.58
C LEU A 241 2.10 8.90 16.14
N LYS A 242 2.92 7.95 16.62
CA LYS A 242 2.42 6.66 17.14
C LYS A 242 1.69 6.86 18.45
N SER A 243 0.49 6.34 18.53
CA SER A 243 -0.30 6.25 19.77
C SER A 243 -1.20 5.01 19.72
N LYS A 244 -1.93 4.74 20.79
CA LYS A 244 -2.90 3.64 20.82
C LYS A 244 -4.08 3.86 19.86
N GLU A 245 -4.42 5.12 19.61
CA GLU A 245 -5.52 5.54 18.74
C GLU A 245 -5.09 5.61 17.26
N ARG A 246 -3.78 5.62 16.98
CA ARG A 246 -3.18 5.72 15.64
C ARG A 246 -2.50 4.42 15.26
N ALA A 247 -3.30 3.43 14.88
CA ALA A 247 -2.80 2.15 14.40
C ALA A 247 -2.07 2.30 13.04
N GLY A 248 -1.14 1.39 12.75
CA GLY A 248 -0.40 1.33 11.49
C GLY A 248 1.00 1.94 11.56
N GLY A 249 1.68 1.93 10.43
CA GLY A 249 3.03 2.44 10.21
C GLY A 249 3.20 2.92 8.78
N CYS A 250 4.39 3.42 8.42
CA CYS A 250 4.70 3.78 7.04
C CYS A 250 4.75 2.50 6.20
N ASP A 251 3.83 2.36 5.25
CA ASP A 251 3.64 1.19 4.41
C ASP A 251 3.59 1.62 2.94
N GLY A 252 2.44 1.75 2.30
CA GLY A 252 2.34 2.23 0.92
C GLY A 252 2.62 3.73 0.76
N LEU A 253 3.02 4.12 -0.44
CA LEU A 253 3.40 5.50 -0.74
C LEU A 253 3.16 5.82 -2.22
N ARG A 254 2.61 7.02 -2.51
CA ARG A 254 2.44 7.58 -3.86
C ARG A 254 2.71 9.09 -3.84
N LEU A 255 2.95 9.67 -5.01
CA LEU A 255 3.06 11.12 -5.17
C LEU A 255 1.84 11.70 -5.87
N ASP A 256 1.55 12.97 -5.61
CA ASP A 256 0.65 13.76 -6.45
C ASP A 256 1.40 14.51 -7.56
N ALA A 257 0.67 15.14 -8.45
CA ALA A 257 1.23 15.89 -9.59
C ALA A 257 2.03 17.13 -9.20
N LYS A 258 2.01 17.54 -7.92
CA LYS A 258 2.83 18.62 -7.36
C LYS A 258 4.06 18.10 -6.63
N GLY A 259 4.23 16.77 -6.52
CA GLY A 259 5.33 16.13 -5.83
C GLY A 259 5.11 15.97 -4.33
N ASN A 260 3.92 16.28 -3.80
CA ASN A 260 3.62 15.97 -2.41
C ASN A 260 3.59 14.44 -2.23
N ILE A 261 4.06 14.00 -1.06
CA ILE A 261 4.15 12.59 -0.72
C ILE A 261 2.91 12.20 0.08
N TRP A 262 2.17 11.25 -0.44
CA TRP A 262 1.02 10.64 0.22
C TRP A 262 1.45 9.24 0.64
N THR A 263 1.66 9.04 1.93
CA THR A 263 2.12 7.76 2.48
C THR A 263 1.21 7.29 3.61
N THR A 264 1.03 5.99 3.75
CA THR A 264 0.39 5.51 4.96
C THR A 264 1.31 5.70 6.16
N GLY A 265 0.71 5.78 7.34
CA GLY A 265 1.42 6.03 8.58
C GLY A 265 0.52 5.79 9.80
N PRO A 266 0.99 6.14 11.00
CA PRO A 266 0.16 6.04 12.19
C PRO A 266 -1.15 6.81 12.05
N GLY A 267 -2.28 6.08 12.06
CA GLY A 267 -3.64 6.61 11.97
C GLY A 267 -4.27 6.58 10.57
N GLY A 268 -3.51 6.47 9.48
CA GLY A 268 -4.08 6.47 8.14
C GLY A 268 -3.09 6.95 7.07
N VAL A 269 -3.48 7.91 6.22
CA VAL A 269 -2.61 8.50 5.19
C VAL A 269 -2.06 9.83 5.69
N LEU A 270 -0.74 9.97 5.68
CA LEU A 270 -0.02 11.21 5.96
C LEU A 270 0.25 11.93 4.63
N ILE A 271 0.03 13.23 4.60
CA ILE A 271 0.25 14.09 3.43
C ILE A 271 1.41 15.02 3.75
N LEU A 272 2.50 14.88 3.01
CA LEU A 272 3.73 15.62 3.22
C LEU A 272 4.04 16.49 2.01
N SER A 273 4.65 17.66 2.23
CA SER A 273 5.24 18.42 1.12
C SER A 273 6.44 17.67 0.53
N PRO A 274 6.96 18.06 -0.64
CA PRO A 274 8.17 17.47 -1.20
C PRO A 274 9.39 17.54 -0.27
N GLU A 275 9.44 18.54 0.61
CA GLU A 275 10.51 18.76 1.61
C GLU A 275 10.28 17.95 2.90
N GLY A 276 9.16 17.23 3.02
CA GLY A 276 8.82 16.41 4.18
C GLY A 276 8.03 17.14 5.28
N LYS A 277 7.49 18.34 5.02
CA LYS A 277 6.60 19.00 5.98
C LYS A 277 5.27 18.28 6.05
N HIS A 278 4.80 17.91 7.23
CA HIS A 278 3.51 17.28 7.44
C HIS A 278 2.38 18.31 7.27
N LEU A 279 1.59 18.18 6.21
CA LEU A 279 0.51 19.10 5.85
C LEU A 279 -0.81 18.72 6.52
N GLY A 280 -1.04 17.43 6.71
CA GLY A 280 -2.23 16.88 7.32
C GLY A 280 -2.34 15.38 7.15
N SER A 281 -3.44 14.80 7.64
CA SER A 281 -3.67 13.36 7.60
C SER A 281 -5.12 13.02 7.24
N ILE A 282 -5.31 11.91 6.53
CA ILE A 282 -6.59 11.23 6.39
C ILE A 282 -6.60 10.11 7.41
N LEU A 283 -7.31 10.29 8.52
CA LEU A 283 -7.41 9.31 9.60
C LEU A 283 -8.45 8.25 9.20
N CYS A 284 -8.01 7.01 8.98
CA CYS A 284 -8.85 5.94 8.44
C CYS A 284 -9.58 5.11 9.51
N GLY A 285 -9.31 5.37 10.80
CA GLY A 285 -9.93 4.66 11.92
C GLY A 285 -9.36 3.26 12.18
N GLN A 286 -8.43 2.79 11.38
CA GLN A 286 -7.71 1.52 11.54
C GLN A 286 -6.40 1.53 10.78
N ALA A 287 -5.60 0.47 10.91
CA ALA A 287 -4.35 0.32 10.18
C ALA A 287 -4.59 0.39 8.66
N THR A 288 -3.79 1.20 8.00
CA THR A 288 -3.90 1.49 6.57
C THR A 288 -2.62 1.03 5.89
N ALA A 289 -2.79 0.25 4.83
CA ALA A 289 -1.67 -0.43 4.19
C ALA A 289 -1.15 0.35 2.98
N ASN A 290 -2.01 0.70 2.01
CA ASN A 290 -1.53 1.28 0.76
C ASN A 290 -2.56 2.22 0.13
N LEU A 291 -2.21 2.88 -0.97
CA LEU A 291 -3.06 3.83 -1.67
C LEU A 291 -2.72 3.89 -3.15
N THR A 292 -3.68 4.33 -3.96
CA THR A 292 -3.48 4.60 -5.39
C THR A 292 -4.42 5.70 -5.87
N TRP A 293 -4.01 6.40 -6.90
CA TRP A 293 -4.87 7.31 -7.62
C TRP A 293 -5.67 6.55 -8.68
N GLY A 294 -6.86 7.03 -9.02
CA GLY A 294 -7.70 6.43 -10.05
C GLY A 294 -8.68 7.42 -10.68
N ASP A 295 -9.59 6.93 -11.50
CA ASP A 295 -10.54 7.70 -12.31
C ASP A 295 -9.83 8.71 -13.22
N ASP A 296 -10.18 9.98 -13.06
CA ASP A 296 -9.56 11.14 -13.73
C ASP A 296 -8.28 11.64 -13.03
N GLY A 297 -7.79 10.89 -12.03
CA GLY A 297 -6.64 11.25 -11.20
C GLY A 297 -7.00 12.04 -9.94
N HIS A 298 -8.26 12.46 -9.73
CA HIS A 298 -8.73 13.19 -8.56
C HIS A 298 -9.38 12.31 -7.48
N THR A 299 -9.30 11.00 -7.63
CA THR A 299 -9.80 10.04 -6.65
C THR A 299 -8.65 9.24 -6.05
N LEU A 300 -8.46 9.38 -4.74
CA LEU A 300 -7.53 8.56 -3.98
C LEU A 300 -8.28 7.35 -3.42
N TYR A 301 -7.83 6.16 -3.77
CA TYR A 301 -8.29 4.90 -3.21
C TYR A 301 -7.29 4.40 -2.17
N ILE A 302 -7.80 3.92 -1.04
CA ILE A 302 -6.99 3.57 0.13
C ILE A 302 -7.40 2.17 0.60
N THR A 303 -6.43 1.27 0.70
CA THR A 303 -6.63 -0.04 1.34
C THR A 303 -6.35 0.06 2.83
N SER A 304 -7.33 -0.33 3.63
CA SER A 304 -7.26 -0.20 5.08
C SER A 304 -7.86 -1.46 5.72
N LYS A 305 -6.99 -2.41 6.05
CA LYS A 305 -7.31 -3.72 6.62
C LYS A 305 -8.43 -4.44 5.84
N ASP A 306 -9.68 -4.37 6.31
CA ASP A 306 -10.86 -5.03 5.74
C ASP A 306 -11.72 -4.10 4.85
N ARG A 307 -11.21 -2.92 4.48
CA ARG A 307 -11.95 -1.89 3.76
C ARG A 307 -11.18 -1.35 2.57
N LEU A 308 -11.93 -0.99 1.54
CA LEU A 308 -11.49 -0.09 0.48
C LEU A 308 -12.18 1.26 0.71
N LEU A 309 -11.38 2.30 0.87
CA LEU A 309 -11.86 3.67 1.09
C LEU A 309 -11.57 4.50 -0.15
N ARG A 310 -12.30 5.60 -0.33
CA ARG A 310 -11.96 6.65 -1.30
C ARG A 310 -12.10 8.05 -0.72
N VAL A 311 -11.30 8.97 -1.27
CA VAL A 311 -11.36 10.41 -0.97
C VAL A 311 -11.19 11.18 -2.27
N LYS A 312 -12.06 12.14 -2.54
CA LYS A 312 -11.89 13.07 -3.66
C LYS A 312 -10.88 14.16 -3.30
N THR A 313 -9.99 14.46 -4.23
CA THR A 313 -8.89 15.41 -4.03
C THR A 313 -8.94 16.54 -5.06
N LYS A 314 -8.35 17.70 -4.72
CA LYS A 314 -8.19 18.84 -5.63
C LYS A 314 -6.96 18.69 -6.53
N VAL A 315 -6.00 17.87 -6.12
CA VAL A 315 -4.78 17.58 -6.86
C VAL A 315 -4.90 16.23 -7.54
N LYS A 316 -4.29 16.08 -8.71
CA LYS A 316 -4.18 14.79 -9.38
C LYS A 316 -3.03 13.96 -8.80
N GLY A 317 -3.16 12.65 -8.88
CA GLY A 317 -2.03 11.75 -8.71
C GLY A 317 -0.96 11.95 -9.78
N ALA A 318 0.28 11.67 -9.44
CA ALA A 318 1.36 11.67 -10.42
C ALA A 318 1.09 10.61 -11.52
N GLY A 319 1.19 11.03 -12.78
CA GLY A 319 0.96 10.14 -13.92
C GLY A 319 -0.44 10.18 -14.53
N PHE A 320 -1.35 11.05 -14.00
CA PHE A 320 -2.71 11.29 -14.53
C PHE A 320 -2.86 12.59 -15.29
#